data_b0c192a4f21de59851c4047fe630802c
#
_entry.id   b0c192a4f21de59851c4047fe630802c
#
_cell.length_a   1.000
_cell.length_b   1.000
_cell.length_c   1.000
_cell.angle_alpha   90.00
_cell.angle_beta   90.00
_cell.angle_gamma   90.00
#
_symmetry.space_group_name_H-M   'P 1'
#
loop_
_entity.id
_entity.type
_entity.pdbx_description
1 polymer ?
#
loop_
_entity_poly.entity_id
_entity_poly.type
_entity_poly.pdbx_seq_one_letter_code
_entity_poly.pdbx_strand_id
1 'polypeptide(L)'
;MSQIKKHLTGKVAVLLTLMLLSVFVFSGCSALDGQNKPDFEGYTWIEVDGGDLSGQRLPNVVVDIGFGDREYYAFTNEYGQLVKVTAKEIILQDDDKEPVLDTGRYYPDEAKVPGTESPTLDEGHVIADSLGGVSNAYNITPQDSTLNRDGDQAYMEKVIRDAGGCSDFTAVITYPSTTTQIPSHYCYTYTLKGNVIHDEFDNVNPDDVNQGLGLTSQNGGAGSGVSISALDKKAEYIVIKNDGTNPVDLTGWKIVSVTGNQTFTFQAFSLAAGAEVKVGDSATNSGIDFHWLDGGGTWSNSKSDPAELYDNTGKLVDRYDD
;
A
#
# COMPACT_ATOMS: atom_id res chain seq x y z
N MET A 1 66.39 -41.04 -48.58
CA MET A 1 67.09 -39.79 -48.27
C MET A 1 66.21 -38.98 -47.31
N SER A 2 66.58 -39.10 -46.12
CA SER A 2 67.24 -38.19 -45.19
C SER A 2 66.32 -37.09 -44.69
N GLN A 3 65.98 -37.28 -43.43
CA GLN A 3 66.26 -36.43 -42.26
C GLN A 3 65.45 -35.13 -42.23
N ILE A 4 64.83 -34.66 -41.21
CA ILE A 4 65.28 -34.48 -39.80
C ILE A 4 64.03 -34.27 -38.90
N LYS A 5 64.08 -34.94 -37.72
CA LYS A 5 63.24 -34.64 -36.53
C LYS A 5 63.59 -33.26 -35.97
N LYS A 6 62.60 -32.48 -35.59
CA LYS A 6 62.78 -31.56 -34.46
C LYS A 6 61.57 -31.56 -33.55
N HIS A 7 61.83 -31.97 -32.33
CA HIS A 7 60.98 -31.77 -31.12
C HIS A 7 60.83 -30.29 -30.87
N LEU A 8 59.60 -29.85 -30.59
CA LEU A 8 59.39 -28.62 -29.86
C LEU A 8 58.34 -28.85 -28.77
N THR A 9 58.84 -28.88 -27.55
CA THR A 9 58.06 -28.86 -26.31
C THR A 9 57.37 -27.52 -26.17
N GLY A 10 56.07 -27.45 -26.37
CA GLY A 10 55.27 -26.28 -26.09
C GLY A 10 54.67 -26.35 -24.68
N LYS A 11 55.08 -25.43 -23.87
CA LYS A 11 54.60 -25.22 -22.52
C LYS A 11 53.13 -24.78 -22.58
N VAL A 12 52.29 -25.51 -21.88
CA VAL A 12 50.90 -25.06 -21.61
C VAL A 12 50.98 -23.90 -20.65
N ALA A 13 50.70 -22.73 -21.15
CA ALA A 13 50.49 -21.53 -20.32
C ALA A 13 49.01 -21.53 -19.84
N VAL A 14 48.84 -21.85 -18.58
CA VAL A 14 47.54 -21.63 -17.88
C VAL A 14 47.41 -20.14 -17.68
N LEU A 15 46.53 -19.51 -18.45
CA LEU A 15 46.15 -18.12 -18.24
C LEU A 15 45.14 -18.07 -17.10
N LEU A 16 45.63 -17.74 -15.91
CA LEU A 16 44.80 -17.39 -14.76
C LEU A 16 44.28 -15.96 -15.04
N THR A 17 43.03 -15.83 -15.48
CA THR A 17 42.38 -14.55 -15.58
C THR A 17 41.96 -14.13 -14.16
N LEU A 18 42.78 -13.33 -13.51
CA LEU A 18 42.36 -12.57 -12.31
C LEU A 18 41.32 -11.55 -12.74
N MET A 19 40.08 -11.80 -12.37
CA MET A 19 39.01 -10.82 -12.43
C MET A 19 39.26 -9.83 -11.28
N LEU A 20 39.92 -8.73 -11.57
CA LEU A 20 40.01 -7.59 -10.65
C LEU A 20 38.60 -6.98 -10.55
N LEU A 21 37.96 -7.25 -9.44
CA LEU A 21 36.81 -6.49 -8.98
C LEU A 21 37.32 -5.07 -8.65
N SER A 22 37.14 -4.14 -9.58
CA SER A 22 37.40 -2.72 -9.31
C SER A 22 36.32 -2.18 -8.40
N VAL A 23 36.61 -2.19 -7.10
CA VAL A 23 35.91 -1.37 -6.13
C VAL A 23 36.22 0.08 -6.49
N PHE A 24 35.28 0.77 -7.14
CA PHE A 24 35.33 2.21 -7.25
C PHE A 24 35.07 2.80 -5.85
N VAL A 25 36.13 3.03 -5.09
CA VAL A 25 36.08 3.92 -3.96
C VAL A 25 35.97 5.34 -4.55
N PHE A 26 34.78 5.89 -4.62
CA PHE A 26 34.61 7.32 -4.81
C PHE A 26 35.09 8.03 -3.55
N SER A 27 36.37 8.39 -3.55
CA SER A 27 36.90 9.35 -2.59
C SER A 27 36.52 10.73 -3.07
N GLY A 28 35.28 11.10 -2.85
CA GLY A 28 34.77 12.46 -2.94
C GLY A 28 34.94 13.11 -1.57
N CYS A 29 36.01 13.88 -1.36
CA CYS A 29 36.01 14.87 -0.30
C CYS A 29 34.90 15.88 -0.53
N SER A 30 33.84 15.79 0.26
CA SER A 30 33.09 16.95 0.71
C SER A 30 33.02 16.88 2.23
N ALA A 31 33.93 17.62 2.86
CA ALA A 31 33.78 18.05 4.23
C ALA A 31 32.54 18.96 4.29
N LEU A 32 31.82 18.83 5.39
CA LEU A 32 30.67 19.58 5.90
C LEU A 32 29.34 18.86 5.71
N ASP A 33 29.11 17.83 6.54
CA ASP A 33 27.94 17.84 7.40
C ASP A 33 28.19 16.89 8.59
N GLY A 34 28.62 17.46 9.71
CA GLY A 34 28.67 16.76 10.98
C GLY A 34 27.30 16.74 11.62
N GLN A 35 26.31 16.20 10.93
CA GLN A 35 25.09 15.77 11.58
C GLN A 35 25.44 14.57 12.44
N ASN A 36 25.23 14.64 13.75
CA ASN A 36 25.29 13.50 14.65
C ASN A 36 24.22 12.51 14.23
N LYS A 37 24.56 11.63 13.27
CA LYS A 37 23.69 10.47 12.94
C LYS A 37 23.51 9.66 14.21
N PRO A 38 22.28 9.24 14.55
CA PRO A 38 22.05 8.39 15.70
C PRO A 38 22.91 7.14 15.61
N ASP A 39 23.55 6.75 16.70
CA ASP A 39 24.29 5.49 16.78
C ASP A 39 23.27 4.38 17.06
N PHE A 40 23.06 3.51 16.07
CA PHE A 40 22.24 2.32 16.20
C PHE A 40 23.13 1.10 16.38
N GLU A 41 23.41 0.73 17.62
CA GLU A 41 24.28 -0.39 17.98
C GLU A 41 23.92 -1.67 17.19
N GLY A 42 24.91 -2.24 16.49
CA GLY A 42 24.77 -3.46 15.70
C GLY A 42 24.32 -3.27 14.25
N TYR A 43 24.03 -2.03 13.81
CA TYR A 43 23.63 -1.74 12.44
C TYR A 43 24.64 -0.84 11.72
N THR A 44 24.83 -1.10 10.44
CA THR A 44 25.63 -0.22 9.57
C THR A 44 24.71 0.82 8.95
N TRP A 45 24.99 2.11 9.14
CA TRP A 45 24.27 3.18 8.48
C TRP A 45 24.59 3.20 6.98
N ILE A 46 23.58 3.21 6.15
CA ILE A 46 23.71 3.44 4.70
C ILE A 46 22.69 4.50 4.25
N GLU A 47 23.01 5.15 3.14
CA GLU A 47 22.11 6.09 2.47
C GLU A 47 21.56 5.42 1.22
N VAL A 48 20.25 5.52 1.03
CA VAL A 48 19.54 5.00 -0.14
C VAL A 48 18.62 6.10 -0.64
N ASP A 49 18.67 6.35 -1.95
CA ASP A 49 17.72 7.29 -2.57
C ASP A 49 16.30 6.82 -2.32
N GLY A 50 15.42 7.73 -1.88
CA GLY A 50 14.03 7.39 -1.59
C GLY A 50 13.25 6.84 -2.77
N GLY A 51 13.67 7.19 -4.00
CA GLY A 51 13.12 6.67 -5.24
C GLY A 51 13.93 5.55 -5.87
N ASP A 52 14.85 4.91 -5.15
CA ASP A 52 15.57 3.72 -5.65
C ASP A 52 14.58 2.56 -5.80
N LEU A 53 14.30 2.18 -7.05
CA LEU A 53 13.39 1.10 -7.40
C LEU A 53 14.01 -0.31 -7.23
N SER A 54 15.29 -0.40 -6.82
CA SER A 54 15.92 -1.68 -6.49
C SER A 54 15.17 -2.37 -5.34
N GLY A 55 14.67 -3.57 -5.55
CA GLY A 55 14.02 -4.39 -4.53
C GLY A 55 14.98 -5.08 -3.56
N GLN A 56 16.29 -4.83 -3.68
CA GLN A 56 17.32 -5.51 -2.88
C GLN A 56 17.64 -4.72 -1.62
N ARG A 57 17.76 -5.44 -0.50
CA ARG A 57 18.18 -4.89 0.80
C ARG A 57 19.49 -5.50 1.24
N LEU A 58 20.36 -4.69 1.84
CA LEU A 58 21.56 -5.18 2.51
C LEU A 58 21.22 -5.69 3.91
N PRO A 59 21.97 -6.69 4.42
CA PRO A 59 21.77 -7.19 5.76
C PRO A 59 22.41 -6.28 6.84
N ASN A 60 21.80 -6.28 8.03
CA ASN A 60 22.29 -5.57 9.23
C ASN A 60 22.57 -4.08 8.98
N VAL A 61 21.66 -3.41 8.25
CA VAL A 61 21.78 -1.98 7.98
C VAL A 61 20.61 -1.21 8.60
N VAL A 62 20.85 0.08 8.79
CA VAL A 62 19.82 1.09 9.08
C VAL A 62 19.83 2.12 7.96
N VAL A 63 18.62 2.51 7.51
CA VAL A 63 18.38 3.45 6.42
C VAL A 63 17.37 4.48 6.89
N ASP A 64 17.60 5.75 6.59
CA ASP A 64 16.56 6.78 6.73
C ASP A 64 15.58 6.67 5.54
N ILE A 65 14.31 6.48 5.85
CA ILE A 65 13.20 6.35 4.89
C ILE A 65 12.21 7.50 5.01
N GLY A 66 12.57 8.58 5.70
CA GLY A 66 11.79 9.80 5.80
C GLY A 66 12.05 10.74 4.62
N PHE A 67 11.00 11.30 4.04
CA PHE A 67 11.16 12.33 3.02
C PHE A 67 11.53 13.68 3.66
N GLY A 68 12.52 14.39 3.09
CA GLY A 68 12.95 15.69 3.55
C GLY A 68 13.69 15.63 4.90
N ASP A 69 13.25 16.43 5.87
CA ASP A 69 13.86 16.51 7.21
C ASP A 69 13.24 15.50 8.21
N ARG A 70 12.45 14.53 7.74
CA ARG A 70 11.86 13.49 8.58
C ARG A 70 12.88 12.44 8.93
N GLU A 71 12.95 12.04 10.18
CA GLU A 71 13.87 11.04 10.70
C GLU A 71 13.14 9.71 10.93
N TYR A 72 12.99 8.88 9.87
CA TYR A 72 12.34 7.58 9.91
C TYR A 72 13.35 6.47 9.61
N TYR A 73 13.59 5.58 10.54
CA TYR A 73 14.67 4.62 10.46
C TYR A 73 14.17 3.19 10.25
N ALA A 74 14.62 2.57 9.17
CA ALA A 74 14.33 1.20 8.79
C ALA A 74 15.54 0.29 9.06
N PHE A 75 15.29 -0.87 9.65
CA PHE A 75 16.34 -1.81 10.10
C PHE A 75 16.15 -3.15 9.44
N THR A 76 17.25 -3.72 8.90
CA THR A 76 17.26 -5.06 8.35
C THR A 76 18.00 -6.04 9.24
N ASN A 77 17.58 -7.31 9.22
CA ASN A 77 18.31 -8.40 9.88
C ASN A 77 19.46 -8.95 9.01
N GLU A 78 20.13 -9.99 9.48
CA GLU A 78 21.23 -10.67 8.80
C GLU A 78 20.85 -11.32 7.45
N TYR A 79 19.54 -11.44 7.15
CA TYR A 79 18.98 -11.97 5.89
C TYR A 79 18.49 -10.87 4.93
N GLY A 80 18.71 -9.59 5.28
CA GLY A 80 18.21 -8.46 4.52
C GLY A 80 16.68 -8.27 4.60
N GLN A 81 16.01 -8.92 5.54
CA GLN A 81 14.58 -8.71 5.80
C GLN A 81 14.40 -7.42 6.61
N LEU A 82 13.41 -6.62 6.23
CA LEU A 82 13.02 -5.42 6.97
C LEU A 82 12.28 -5.83 8.25
N VAL A 83 12.93 -5.72 9.39
CA VAL A 83 12.38 -6.25 10.65
C VAL A 83 11.84 -5.19 11.60
N LYS A 84 12.23 -3.93 11.38
CA LYS A 84 11.81 -2.84 12.26
C LYS A 84 11.83 -1.51 11.52
N VAL A 85 10.84 -0.67 11.81
CA VAL A 85 10.83 0.76 11.42
C VAL A 85 10.51 1.59 12.64
N THR A 86 11.18 2.73 12.81
CA THR A 86 10.92 3.66 13.93
C THR A 86 10.89 5.09 13.44
N ALA A 87 10.00 5.89 14.02
CA ALA A 87 10.00 7.34 13.90
C ALA A 87 9.65 7.95 15.25
N LYS A 88 10.39 8.98 15.66
CA LYS A 88 10.08 9.69 16.89
C LYS A 88 8.78 10.48 16.75
N GLU A 89 8.53 11.01 15.56
CA GLU A 89 7.35 11.78 15.21
C GLU A 89 6.99 11.49 13.75
N ILE A 90 5.76 11.14 13.48
CA ILE A 90 5.21 11.04 12.12
C ILE A 90 4.67 12.41 11.74
N ILE A 91 5.29 13.01 10.71
CA ILE A 91 4.96 14.32 10.15
C ILE A 91 4.29 14.11 8.80
N LEU A 92 3.04 14.53 8.68
CA LEU A 92 2.27 14.38 7.46
C LEU A 92 2.94 15.08 6.29
N GLN A 93 2.74 14.54 5.10
CA GLN A 93 3.18 15.13 3.87
C GLN A 93 2.35 16.37 3.53
N ASP A 94 3.00 17.39 2.99
CA ASP A 94 2.38 18.65 2.55
C ASP A 94 2.52 18.77 1.03
N ASP A 95 1.50 18.34 0.30
CA ASP A 95 1.49 18.32 -1.17
C ASP A 95 1.71 19.69 -1.82
N ASP A 96 1.39 20.77 -1.11
CA ASP A 96 1.61 22.14 -1.59
C ASP A 96 3.09 22.56 -1.55
N LYS A 97 3.89 21.95 -0.67
CA LYS A 97 5.30 22.26 -0.47
C LYS A 97 6.26 21.16 -0.87
N GLU A 98 5.76 19.93 -0.91
CA GLU A 98 6.51 18.71 -1.19
C GLU A 98 5.94 18.05 -2.46
N PRO A 99 6.31 18.54 -3.67
CA PRO A 99 5.74 18.02 -4.90
C PRO A 99 6.12 16.57 -5.17
N VAL A 100 5.18 15.80 -5.69
CA VAL A 100 5.25 14.36 -5.91
C VAL A 100 6.41 13.90 -6.79
N LEU A 101 6.97 14.77 -7.62
CA LEU A 101 8.03 14.43 -8.59
C LEU A 101 9.44 14.62 -8.04
N ASP A 102 9.59 14.98 -6.78
CA ASP A 102 10.92 15.14 -6.19
C ASP A 102 11.55 13.79 -5.86
N THR A 103 12.87 13.75 -5.94
CA THR A 103 13.66 12.56 -5.61
C THR A 103 13.35 12.08 -4.21
N GLY A 104 12.95 10.84 -4.10
CA GLY A 104 12.68 10.19 -2.81
C GLY A 104 11.27 10.31 -2.30
N ARG A 105 10.44 11.14 -2.92
CA ARG A 105 9.05 11.17 -2.64
C ARG A 105 8.26 10.22 -3.56
N TYR A 106 6.96 10.03 -3.31
CA TYR A 106 6.09 9.13 -4.08
C TYR A 106 6.43 9.10 -5.57
N TYR A 107 6.71 7.92 -6.07
CA TYR A 107 6.93 7.63 -7.47
C TYR A 107 5.71 6.88 -8.04
N PRO A 108 5.47 7.00 -9.35
CA PRO A 108 4.48 6.16 -10.03
C PRO A 108 4.77 4.65 -9.88
N ASP A 109 6.03 4.32 -9.54
CA ASP A 109 6.48 2.96 -9.27
C ASP A 109 7.18 2.91 -7.90
N GLU A 110 6.89 1.91 -7.11
CA GLU A 110 7.56 1.55 -5.87
C GLU A 110 8.64 0.48 -6.13
N ALA A 111 9.57 0.34 -5.17
CA ALA A 111 10.61 -0.67 -5.23
C ALA A 111 10.04 -2.09 -5.27
N LYS A 112 10.49 -2.90 -6.23
CA LYS A 112 10.01 -4.26 -6.45
C LYS A 112 10.72 -5.26 -5.54
N VAL A 113 10.33 -5.30 -4.28
CA VAL A 113 10.84 -6.28 -3.31
C VAL A 113 10.37 -7.69 -3.71
N PRO A 114 11.23 -8.74 -3.64
CA PRO A 114 10.81 -10.09 -4.00
C PRO A 114 9.54 -10.54 -3.28
N GLY A 115 8.52 -10.89 -4.03
CA GLY A 115 7.17 -11.23 -3.57
C GLY A 115 6.10 -10.28 -4.09
N THR A 116 6.44 -9.02 -4.43
CA THR A 116 5.47 -8.06 -4.99
C THR A 116 5.06 -8.39 -6.43
N GLU A 117 5.72 -9.34 -7.08
CA GLU A 117 5.29 -9.91 -8.36
C GLU A 117 4.03 -10.78 -8.26
N SER A 118 3.58 -11.12 -7.05
CA SER A 118 2.33 -11.86 -6.83
C SER A 118 1.12 -10.97 -7.15
N PRO A 119 0.10 -11.48 -7.86
CA PRO A 119 -1.10 -10.69 -8.17
C PRO A 119 -1.99 -10.39 -6.95
N THR A 120 -1.69 -10.98 -5.79
CA THR A 120 -2.43 -10.80 -4.55
C THR A 120 -1.67 -9.97 -3.52
N LEU A 121 -0.46 -9.51 -3.86
CA LEU A 121 0.38 -8.70 -2.98
C LEU A 121 0.68 -7.36 -3.65
N ASP A 122 0.65 -6.31 -2.86
CA ASP A 122 1.04 -4.96 -3.25
C ASP A 122 2.45 -4.62 -2.74
N GLU A 123 3.02 -3.54 -3.26
CA GLU A 123 4.15 -2.83 -2.69
C GLU A 123 3.68 -2.02 -1.46
N GLY A 124 3.41 -2.72 -0.35
CA GLY A 124 2.89 -2.10 0.87
C GLY A 124 3.95 -1.26 1.58
N HIS A 125 3.66 0.03 1.77
CA HIS A 125 4.51 0.91 2.57
C HIS A 125 4.36 0.61 4.06
N VAL A 126 5.48 0.56 4.80
CA VAL A 126 5.44 0.48 6.26
C VAL A 126 5.07 1.84 6.87
N ILE A 127 5.59 2.92 6.31
CA ILE A 127 5.13 4.29 6.54
C ILE A 127 4.64 4.83 5.19
N ALA A 128 3.35 5.11 5.08
CA ALA A 128 2.73 5.59 3.85
C ALA A 128 3.36 6.88 3.34
N ASP A 129 3.27 7.12 2.01
CA ASP A 129 3.67 8.36 1.39
C ASP A 129 3.01 9.58 2.06
N SER A 130 1.71 9.52 2.30
CA SER A 130 0.96 10.58 2.99
C SER A 130 1.42 10.86 4.43
N LEU A 131 2.17 9.93 5.03
CA LEU A 131 2.81 10.05 6.33
C LEU A 131 4.30 10.41 6.21
N GLY A 132 4.77 10.72 4.99
CA GLY A 132 6.13 11.15 4.69
C GLY A 132 7.14 10.03 4.51
N GLY A 133 6.72 8.79 4.30
CA GLY A 133 7.58 7.67 3.94
C GLY A 133 7.97 7.71 2.45
N VAL A 134 9.13 7.17 2.10
CA VAL A 134 9.63 7.07 0.72
C VAL A 134 9.31 5.72 0.09
N SER A 135 9.55 5.57 -1.23
CA SER A 135 9.14 4.38 -2.01
C SER A 135 10.25 3.37 -2.26
N ASN A 136 11.40 3.46 -1.56
CA ASN A 136 12.50 2.52 -1.72
C ASN A 136 12.27 1.19 -0.98
N ALA A 137 13.09 0.19 -1.26
CA ALA A 137 12.94 -1.16 -0.71
C ALA A 137 12.95 -1.24 0.82
N TYR A 138 13.50 -0.25 1.52
CA TYR A 138 13.57 -0.26 2.98
C TYR A 138 12.30 0.26 3.65
N ASN A 139 11.33 0.76 2.85
CA ASN A 139 10.00 1.11 3.31
C ASN A 139 8.89 0.22 2.70
N ILE A 140 9.21 -0.57 1.67
CA ILE A 140 8.25 -1.42 0.95
C ILE A 140 8.31 -2.86 1.44
N THR A 141 7.17 -3.48 1.65
CA THR A 141 7.04 -4.94 1.90
C THR A 141 5.96 -5.52 1.00
N PRO A 142 6.12 -6.80 0.53
CA PRO A 142 5.01 -7.50 -0.13
C PRO A 142 3.87 -7.71 0.85
N GLN A 143 2.77 -6.98 0.68
CA GLN A 143 1.62 -6.97 1.59
C GLN A 143 0.36 -7.43 0.85
N ASP A 144 -0.50 -8.21 1.53
CA ASP A 144 -1.80 -8.58 0.96
C ASP A 144 -2.57 -7.33 0.49
N SER A 145 -3.09 -7.39 -0.74
CA SER A 145 -3.69 -6.23 -1.40
C SER A 145 -4.93 -5.71 -0.68
N THR A 146 -5.77 -6.60 -0.12
CA THR A 146 -6.96 -6.20 0.63
C THR A 146 -6.57 -5.58 1.98
N LEU A 147 -5.61 -6.18 2.68
CA LEU A 147 -5.07 -5.64 3.92
C LEU A 147 -4.48 -4.24 3.70
N ASN A 148 -3.71 -4.06 2.63
CA ASN A 148 -3.03 -2.81 2.31
C ASN A 148 -3.99 -1.69 1.92
N ARG A 149 -5.01 -1.98 1.12
CA ARG A 149 -5.90 -0.96 0.52
C ARG A 149 -7.13 -0.65 1.38
N ASP A 150 -7.71 -1.67 2.00
CA ASP A 150 -9.03 -1.62 2.62
C ASP A 150 -9.06 -2.21 4.04
N GLY A 151 -7.96 -2.85 4.49
CA GLY A 151 -7.87 -3.52 5.78
C GLY A 151 -7.25 -2.67 6.89
N ASP A 152 -6.68 -3.36 7.88
CA ASP A 152 -6.13 -2.75 9.09
C ASP A 152 -4.98 -1.78 8.82
N GLN A 153 -4.16 -2.04 7.78
CA GLN A 153 -3.10 -1.11 7.35
C GLN A 153 -3.69 0.23 6.92
N ALA A 154 -4.64 0.22 5.99
CA ALA A 154 -5.29 1.45 5.49
C ALA A 154 -6.02 2.20 6.61
N TYR A 155 -6.65 1.48 7.52
CA TYR A 155 -7.35 2.07 8.66
C TYR A 155 -6.38 2.76 9.63
N MET A 156 -5.28 2.11 10.00
CA MET A 156 -4.24 2.68 10.86
C MET A 156 -3.67 3.98 10.26
N GLU A 157 -3.31 3.96 8.99
CA GLU A 157 -2.81 5.14 8.28
C GLU A 157 -3.81 6.28 8.26
N LYS A 158 -5.09 5.98 8.00
CA LYS A 158 -6.17 6.96 8.03
C LYS A 158 -6.30 7.60 9.42
N VAL A 159 -6.25 6.82 10.48
CA VAL A 159 -6.37 7.30 11.87
C VAL A 159 -5.20 8.24 12.22
N ILE A 160 -3.98 7.91 11.80
CA ILE A 160 -2.80 8.75 12.01
C ILE A 160 -2.94 10.07 11.20
N ARG A 161 -3.37 10.01 9.92
CA ARG A 161 -3.63 11.21 9.11
C ARG A 161 -4.69 12.12 9.74
N ASP A 162 -5.82 11.56 10.14
CA ASP A 162 -6.92 12.33 10.74
C ASP A 162 -6.53 12.97 12.09
N ALA A 163 -5.56 12.39 12.78
CA ALA A 163 -5.01 12.94 14.01
C ALA A 163 -3.97 14.04 13.79
N GLY A 164 -3.45 14.19 12.56
CA GLY A 164 -2.39 15.15 12.23
C GLY A 164 -0.98 14.61 12.46
N GLY A 165 -0.81 13.31 12.55
CA GLY A 165 0.43 12.60 12.86
C GLY A 165 0.37 11.83 14.17
N CYS A 166 1.48 11.20 14.56
CA CYS A 166 1.63 10.50 15.83
C CYS A 166 3.10 10.59 16.31
N SER A 167 3.37 10.20 17.57
CA SER A 167 4.75 10.09 18.09
C SER A 167 5.09 8.66 18.50
N ASP A 168 6.39 8.43 18.73
CA ASP A 168 6.95 7.16 19.20
C ASP A 168 6.53 5.96 18.35
N PHE A 169 6.46 6.15 17.03
CA PHE A 169 6.05 5.13 16.08
C PHE A 169 7.11 4.03 15.98
N THR A 170 6.66 2.79 16.10
CA THR A 170 7.47 1.59 15.89
C THR A 170 6.64 0.55 15.16
N ALA A 171 7.16 0.05 14.05
CA ALA A 171 6.69 -1.16 13.38
C ALA A 171 7.69 -2.29 13.60
N VAL A 172 7.21 -3.45 14.00
CA VAL A 172 7.97 -4.70 14.07
C VAL A 172 7.37 -5.67 13.05
N ILE A 173 8.22 -6.23 12.20
CA ILE A 173 7.82 -7.02 11.05
C ILE A 173 8.39 -8.43 11.20
N THR A 174 7.54 -9.44 11.12
CA THR A 174 7.90 -10.85 11.32
C THR A 174 7.75 -11.63 10.01
N TYR A 175 8.63 -12.59 9.80
CA TYR A 175 8.67 -13.44 8.61
C TYR A 175 8.51 -14.91 8.97
N PRO A 176 7.88 -15.74 8.12
CA PRO A 176 7.70 -17.16 8.39
C PRO A 176 9.00 -17.97 8.22
N SER A 177 10.01 -17.42 7.54
CA SER A 177 11.33 -18.04 7.36
C SER A 177 12.38 -16.99 7.01
N THR A 178 13.65 -17.36 7.06
CA THR A 178 14.81 -16.51 6.72
C THR A 178 15.03 -16.35 5.21
N THR A 179 14.28 -17.08 4.39
CA THR A 179 14.48 -17.13 2.92
C THR A 179 13.47 -16.33 2.13
N THR A 180 12.41 -15.83 2.77
CA THR A 180 11.38 -15.01 2.12
C THR A 180 11.50 -13.54 2.48
N GLN A 181 11.09 -12.67 1.56
CA GLN A 181 10.91 -11.24 1.81
C GLN A 181 9.44 -10.86 2.05
N ILE A 182 8.53 -11.86 2.04
CA ILE A 182 7.11 -11.69 2.33
C ILE A 182 6.92 -11.81 3.84
N PRO A 183 6.49 -10.75 4.54
CA PRO A 183 6.17 -10.81 5.96
C PRO A 183 5.00 -11.74 6.24
N SER A 184 4.94 -12.28 7.46
CA SER A 184 3.77 -12.99 7.96
C SER A 184 2.93 -12.17 8.92
N HIS A 185 3.53 -11.15 9.57
CA HIS A 185 2.86 -10.40 10.62
C HIS A 185 3.48 -9.02 10.81
N TYR A 186 2.65 -8.04 11.17
CA TYR A 186 3.02 -6.68 11.53
C TYR A 186 2.50 -6.34 12.93
N CYS A 187 3.34 -5.68 13.72
CA CYS A 187 2.97 -5.13 15.01
C CYS A 187 3.39 -3.66 15.07
N TYR A 188 2.43 -2.77 15.14
CA TYR A 188 2.63 -1.33 15.23
C TYR A 188 2.36 -0.84 16.64
N THR A 189 3.21 0.07 17.12
CA THR A 189 3.00 0.80 18.37
C THR A 189 3.28 2.27 18.12
N TYR A 190 2.36 3.13 18.51
CA TYR A 190 2.53 4.57 18.37
C TYR A 190 1.71 5.32 19.41
N THR A 191 2.07 6.58 19.67
CA THR A 191 1.33 7.46 20.59
C THR A 191 0.46 8.42 19.81
N LEU A 192 -0.87 8.33 19.99
CA LEU A 192 -1.86 9.16 19.32
C LEU A 192 -2.59 10.02 20.34
N LYS A 193 -2.40 11.35 20.26
CA LYS A 193 -3.03 12.32 21.21
C LYS A 193 -2.83 11.92 22.67
N GLY A 194 -1.62 11.42 23.00
CA GLY A 194 -1.24 11.03 24.36
C GLY A 194 -1.66 9.62 24.78
N ASN A 195 -2.28 8.85 23.91
CA ASN A 195 -2.64 7.44 24.13
C ASN A 195 -1.71 6.53 23.33
N VAL A 196 -1.18 5.49 23.98
CA VAL A 196 -0.43 4.44 23.29
C VAL A 196 -1.40 3.52 22.60
N ILE A 197 -1.22 3.33 21.30
CA ILE A 197 -2.00 2.44 20.44
C ILE A 197 -1.12 1.24 20.07
N HIS A 198 -1.72 0.08 20.03
CA HIS A 198 -1.13 -1.16 19.54
C HIS A 198 -2.05 -1.73 18.47
N ASP A 199 -1.55 -1.79 17.23
CA ASP A 199 -2.22 -2.43 16.11
C ASP A 199 -1.37 -3.61 15.67
N GLU A 200 -1.94 -4.80 15.60
CA GLU A 200 -1.24 -5.98 15.11
C GLU A 200 -2.15 -6.78 14.18
N PHE A 201 -1.58 -7.27 13.08
CA PHE A 201 -2.31 -8.04 12.08
C PHE A 201 -1.38 -8.95 11.28
N ASP A 202 -1.94 -10.07 10.82
CA ASP A 202 -1.27 -10.99 9.93
C ASP A 202 -1.31 -10.46 8.48
N ASN A 203 -0.28 -10.79 7.70
CA ASN A 203 -0.21 -10.46 6.27
C ASN A 203 -1.05 -11.45 5.45
N VAL A 204 -2.34 -11.40 5.61
CA VAL A 204 -3.34 -12.25 4.96
C VAL A 204 -4.56 -11.43 4.56
N ASN A 205 -5.33 -11.94 3.61
CA ASN A 205 -6.58 -11.30 3.23
C ASN A 205 -7.56 -11.32 4.41
N PRO A 206 -7.97 -10.17 4.97
CA PRO A 206 -8.89 -10.12 6.11
C PRO A 206 -10.26 -10.72 5.78
N ASP A 207 -10.69 -10.72 4.52
CA ASP A 207 -11.96 -11.32 4.10
C ASP A 207 -11.91 -12.85 4.20
N ASP A 208 -10.77 -13.47 3.85
CA ASP A 208 -10.56 -14.92 3.98
C ASP A 208 -10.57 -15.34 5.46
N VAL A 209 -9.94 -14.55 6.32
CA VAL A 209 -9.95 -14.77 7.78
C VAL A 209 -11.38 -14.69 8.32
N ASN A 210 -12.10 -13.64 7.98
CA ASN A 210 -13.48 -13.43 8.40
C ASN A 210 -14.41 -14.55 7.89
N GLN A 211 -14.20 -15.01 6.65
CA GLN A 211 -14.92 -16.14 6.09
C GLN A 211 -14.62 -17.44 6.88
N GLY A 212 -13.34 -17.71 7.16
CA GLY A 212 -12.92 -18.88 7.92
C GLY A 212 -13.47 -18.93 9.35
N LEU A 213 -13.67 -17.77 9.96
CA LEU A 213 -14.25 -17.62 11.29
C LEU A 213 -15.80 -17.61 11.30
N GLY A 214 -16.45 -17.66 10.13
CA GLY A 214 -17.89 -17.50 10.00
C GLY A 214 -18.38 -16.10 10.40
N LEU A 215 -17.46 -15.12 10.42
CA LEU A 215 -17.73 -13.72 10.73
C LEU A 215 -18.11 -12.91 9.49
N THR A 216 -18.16 -13.54 8.31
CA THR A 216 -18.80 -12.94 7.15
C THR A 216 -20.24 -12.67 7.53
N SER A 217 -20.48 -11.43 7.94
CA SER A 217 -21.81 -11.00 8.30
C SER A 217 -22.74 -11.30 7.13
N GLN A 218 -23.88 -11.89 7.43
CA GLN A 218 -25.02 -11.96 6.51
C GLN A 218 -25.54 -10.54 6.16
N ASN A 219 -24.80 -9.50 6.58
CA ASN A 219 -25.05 -8.09 6.37
C ASN A 219 -23.78 -7.44 5.82
N GLY A 220 -23.66 -7.48 4.52
CA GLY A 220 -22.79 -6.75 3.61
C GLY A 220 -21.72 -5.80 4.15
N GLY A 221 -20.50 -6.27 4.16
CA GLY A 221 -19.26 -5.51 4.12
C GLY A 221 -18.41 -6.04 2.97
N ALA A 222 -17.22 -5.53 2.70
CA ALA A 222 -16.33 -6.01 1.64
C ALA A 222 -16.25 -7.54 1.68
N GLY A 223 -16.87 -8.23 0.70
CA GLY A 223 -17.15 -9.66 0.69
C GLY A 223 -18.63 -10.00 0.48
N SER A 224 -19.54 -9.00 0.49
CA SER A 224 -20.95 -9.21 0.19
C SER A 224 -21.22 -9.66 -1.25
N GLY A 225 -20.20 -9.58 -2.12
CA GLY A 225 -20.41 -9.69 -3.56
C GLY A 225 -21.22 -8.54 -4.15
N VAL A 226 -21.50 -7.49 -3.36
CA VAL A 226 -22.22 -6.30 -3.83
C VAL A 226 -21.22 -5.22 -4.20
N SER A 227 -21.37 -4.70 -5.42
CA SER A 227 -20.49 -3.67 -5.98
C SER A 227 -21.27 -2.64 -6.78
N ILE A 228 -20.63 -1.54 -7.11
CA ILE A 228 -21.11 -0.55 -8.07
C ILE A 228 -20.70 -1.02 -9.48
N SER A 229 -21.64 -1.52 -10.26
CA SER A 229 -21.35 -2.05 -11.60
C SER A 229 -21.35 -0.99 -12.69
N ALA A 230 -22.01 0.16 -12.47
CA ALA A 230 -22.01 1.28 -13.42
C ALA A 230 -22.42 2.59 -12.76
N LEU A 231 -21.87 3.70 -13.28
CA LEU A 231 -22.29 5.07 -13.00
C LEU A 231 -22.45 5.84 -14.32
N ASP A 232 -23.63 6.40 -14.56
CA ASP A 232 -23.86 7.31 -15.67
C ASP A 232 -24.30 8.69 -15.14
N LYS A 233 -23.34 9.59 -15.03
CA LYS A 233 -23.54 10.94 -14.48
C LYS A 233 -24.46 11.80 -15.34
N LYS A 234 -24.47 11.61 -16.68
CA LYS A 234 -25.33 12.37 -17.57
C LYS A 234 -26.78 11.91 -17.48
N ALA A 235 -26.98 10.64 -17.30
CA ALA A 235 -28.31 10.04 -17.16
C ALA A 235 -28.73 9.96 -15.69
N GLU A 236 -27.90 10.47 -14.75
CA GLU A 236 -28.23 10.57 -13.33
C GLU A 236 -28.65 9.22 -12.71
N TYR A 237 -27.85 8.14 -12.95
CA TYR A 237 -28.11 6.86 -12.29
C TYR A 237 -26.83 6.09 -11.98
N ILE A 238 -26.95 5.23 -10.99
CA ILE A 238 -25.94 4.25 -10.57
C ILE A 238 -26.58 2.86 -10.53
N VAL A 239 -25.78 1.81 -10.80
CA VAL A 239 -26.21 0.42 -10.74
C VAL A 239 -25.44 -0.29 -9.66
N ILE A 240 -26.15 -0.89 -8.71
CA ILE A 240 -25.61 -1.74 -7.67
C ILE A 240 -25.89 -3.18 -8.05
N LYS A 241 -24.88 -4.04 -8.00
CA LYS A 241 -24.96 -5.45 -8.40
C LYS A 241 -24.57 -6.36 -7.25
N ASN A 242 -25.25 -7.47 -7.12
CA ASN A 242 -24.87 -8.56 -6.23
C ASN A 242 -24.29 -9.72 -7.06
N ASP A 243 -22.98 -9.80 -7.16
CA ASP A 243 -22.26 -10.90 -7.82
C ASP A 243 -22.10 -12.14 -6.91
N GLY A 244 -22.55 -12.05 -5.67
CA GLY A 244 -22.55 -13.17 -4.71
C GLY A 244 -23.57 -14.26 -5.05
N THR A 245 -23.50 -15.34 -4.30
CA THR A 245 -24.39 -16.52 -4.45
C THR A 245 -25.62 -16.47 -3.56
N ASN A 246 -25.71 -15.50 -2.66
CA ASN A 246 -26.81 -15.33 -1.70
C ASN A 246 -27.47 -13.96 -1.86
N PRO A 247 -28.76 -13.80 -1.54
CA PRO A 247 -29.37 -12.47 -1.40
C PRO A 247 -28.69 -11.64 -0.31
N VAL A 248 -28.56 -10.33 -0.54
CA VAL A 248 -27.99 -9.37 0.43
C VAL A 248 -29.05 -8.36 0.83
N ASP A 249 -29.25 -8.15 2.12
CA ASP A 249 -30.12 -7.10 2.66
C ASP A 249 -29.41 -5.74 2.61
N LEU A 250 -29.86 -4.87 1.74
CA LEU A 250 -29.34 -3.50 1.58
C LEU A 250 -30.03 -2.49 2.50
N THR A 251 -30.87 -2.91 3.43
CA THR A 251 -31.59 -2.01 4.34
C THR A 251 -30.59 -1.13 5.13
N GLY A 252 -30.71 0.18 5.00
CA GLY A 252 -29.84 1.15 5.66
C GLY A 252 -28.49 1.41 4.95
N TRP A 253 -28.19 0.68 3.87
CA TRP A 253 -27.02 0.98 3.05
C TRP A 253 -27.14 2.35 2.39
N LYS A 254 -25.99 2.94 2.08
CA LYS A 254 -25.93 4.30 1.54
C LYS A 254 -25.11 4.35 0.26
N ILE A 255 -25.58 5.14 -0.69
CA ILE A 255 -24.81 5.57 -1.85
C ILE A 255 -24.48 7.06 -1.66
N VAL A 256 -23.22 7.44 -1.89
CA VAL A 256 -22.74 8.83 -1.74
C VAL A 256 -22.14 9.30 -3.07
N SER A 257 -22.61 10.47 -3.56
CA SER A 257 -21.89 11.27 -4.54
C SER A 257 -20.84 12.07 -3.80
N VAL A 258 -19.55 11.81 -4.07
CA VAL A 258 -18.46 12.33 -3.23
C VAL A 258 -18.33 13.85 -3.37
N THR A 259 -18.38 14.37 -4.59
CA THR A 259 -18.17 15.81 -4.84
C THR A 259 -19.32 16.66 -4.34
N GLY A 260 -20.57 16.18 -4.51
CA GLY A 260 -21.77 16.88 -4.05
C GLY A 260 -22.18 16.55 -2.62
N ASN A 261 -21.59 15.50 -2.04
CA ASN A 261 -21.93 14.97 -0.72
C ASN A 261 -23.43 14.63 -0.58
N GLN A 262 -24.10 14.29 -1.69
CA GLN A 262 -25.46 13.80 -1.67
C GLN A 262 -25.49 12.33 -1.28
N THR A 263 -26.49 11.93 -0.52
CA THR A 263 -26.60 10.57 0.02
C THR A 263 -27.99 9.98 -0.27
N PHE A 264 -28.00 8.80 -0.90
CA PHE A 264 -29.18 7.94 -0.95
C PHE A 264 -29.06 6.86 0.13
N THR A 265 -30.20 6.55 0.78
CA THR A 265 -30.24 5.45 1.77
C THR A 265 -31.32 4.45 1.38
N PHE A 266 -30.94 3.19 1.21
CA PHE A 266 -31.90 2.12 0.94
C PHE A 266 -32.88 1.95 2.11
N GLN A 267 -34.15 1.96 1.79
CA GLN A 267 -35.19 1.46 2.70
C GLN A 267 -35.12 -0.07 2.75
N ALA A 268 -36.09 -0.74 3.40
CA ALA A 268 -36.10 -2.19 3.45
C ALA A 268 -36.07 -2.80 2.05
N PHE A 269 -34.92 -3.39 1.68
CA PHE A 269 -34.69 -3.95 0.34
C PHE A 269 -33.64 -5.07 0.39
N SER A 270 -33.95 -6.19 -0.25
CA SER A 270 -33.04 -7.33 -0.41
C SER A 270 -32.69 -7.53 -1.88
N LEU A 271 -31.40 -7.47 -2.23
CA LEU A 271 -30.88 -7.66 -3.57
C LEU A 271 -30.54 -9.15 -3.75
N ALA A 272 -31.27 -9.83 -4.63
CA ALA A 272 -31.07 -11.27 -4.88
C ALA A 272 -29.69 -11.57 -5.49
N ALA A 273 -29.20 -12.80 -5.31
CA ALA A 273 -27.97 -13.28 -5.93
C ALA A 273 -28.00 -13.08 -7.45
N GLY A 274 -26.93 -12.51 -8.01
CA GLY A 274 -26.79 -12.18 -9.43
C GLY A 274 -27.66 -11.05 -9.93
N ALA A 275 -28.47 -10.39 -9.09
CA ALA A 275 -29.36 -9.31 -9.46
C ALA A 275 -28.66 -7.95 -9.45
N GLU A 276 -29.26 -6.99 -10.17
CA GLU A 276 -28.87 -5.59 -10.17
C GLU A 276 -30.05 -4.73 -9.71
N VAL A 277 -29.76 -3.58 -9.12
CA VAL A 277 -30.72 -2.54 -8.79
C VAL A 277 -30.20 -1.19 -9.27
N LYS A 278 -31.07 -0.41 -9.92
CA LYS A 278 -30.73 0.89 -10.48
C LYS A 278 -31.34 2.01 -9.64
N VAL A 279 -30.48 2.91 -9.16
CA VAL A 279 -30.86 4.07 -8.34
C VAL A 279 -30.55 5.35 -9.12
N GLY A 280 -31.49 6.27 -9.21
CA GLY A 280 -31.29 7.53 -9.94
C GLY A 280 -32.56 8.28 -10.30
N ASP A 281 -32.48 9.13 -11.34
CA ASP A 281 -33.64 9.94 -11.77
C ASP A 281 -34.65 9.13 -12.58
N SER A 282 -35.74 8.72 -11.93
CA SER A 282 -36.83 7.99 -12.55
C SER A 282 -37.74 8.85 -13.42
N ALA A 283 -37.58 10.18 -13.39
CA ALA A 283 -38.38 11.09 -14.24
C ALA A 283 -37.84 11.12 -15.67
N THR A 284 -36.54 10.95 -15.85
CA THR A 284 -35.85 11.00 -17.15
C THR A 284 -35.38 9.66 -17.67
N ASN A 285 -35.28 8.65 -16.80
CA ASN A 285 -34.79 7.32 -17.18
C ASN A 285 -35.79 6.22 -16.90
N SER A 286 -35.98 5.32 -17.87
CA SER A 286 -36.77 4.09 -17.67
C SER A 286 -35.91 3.02 -16.96
N GLY A 287 -36.56 2.18 -16.16
CA GLY A 287 -35.91 1.07 -15.46
C GLY A 287 -35.10 1.48 -14.23
N ILE A 288 -35.42 2.65 -13.65
CA ILE A 288 -34.95 3.04 -12.32
C ILE A 288 -35.84 2.36 -11.27
N ASP A 289 -35.21 1.63 -10.35
CA ASP A 289 -35.90 0.93 -9.27
C ASP A 289 -36.14 1.84 -8.07
N PHE A 290 -35.19 2.72 -7.76
CA PHE A 290 -35.31 3.71 -6.70
C PHE A 290 -34.99 5.10 -7.22
N HIS A 291 -35.95 6.03 -7.01
CA HIS A 291 -35.74 7.42 -7.37
C HIS A 291 -34.76 8.10 -6.41
N TRP A 292 -33.75 8.71 -6.99
CA TRP A 292 -32.81 9.57 -6.29
C TRP A 292 -32.38 10.72 -7.22
N LEU A 293 -32.84 11.90 -6.92
CA LEU A 293 -32.43 13.15 -7.56
C LEU A 293 -32.49 14.25 -6.50
N ASP A 294 -31.38 14.93 -6.26
CA ASP A 294 -31.30 15.99 -5.27
C ASP A 294 -31.08 17.35 -5.97
N GLY A 295 -32.16 18.18 -6.02
CA GLY A 295 -32.07 19.59 -6.33
C GLY A 295 -31.62 19.98 -7.73
N GLY A 296 -31.67 19.07 -8.72
CA GLY A 296 -31.33 19.38 -10.12
C GLY A 296 -30.16 18.58 -10.68
N GLY A 297 -29.74 17.57 -9.99
CA GLY A 297 -28.71 16.61 -10.36
C GLY A 297 -27.98 16.08 -9.14
N THR A 298 -27.68 14.80 -9.15
CA THR A 298 -26.94 14.14 -8.08
C THR A 298 -25.43 14.12 -8.39
N TRP A 299 -25.09 13.98 -9.68
CA TRP A 299 -23.72 13.77 -10.12
C TRP A 299 -23.16 14.99 -10.87
N SER A 300 -21.92 15.36 -10.56
CA SER A 300 -21.23 16.45 -11.27
C SER A 300 -20.81 16.03 -12.67
N ASN A 301 -21.38 16.67 -13.70
CA ASN A 301 -20.98 16.44 -15.09
C ASN A 301 -19.72 17.21 -15.51
N SER A 302 -19.20 18.08 -14.67
CA SER A 302 -18.08 18.97 -14.99
C SER A 302 -16.82 18.72 -14.18
N LYS A 303 -16.90 17.87 -13.15
CA LYS A 303 -15.81 17.49 -12.27
C LYS A 303 -15.85 15.99 -12.03
N SER A 304 -14.74 15.42 -11.59
CA SER A 304 -14.75 14.06 -11.02
C SER A 304 -15.72 14.03 -9.85
N ASP A 305 -16.57 13.03 -9.83
CA ASP A 305 -17.59 12.81 -8.79
C ASP A 305 -17.78 11.31 -8.58
N PRO A 306 -16.83 10.67 -7.89
CA PRO A 306 -16.91 9.25 -7.60
C PRO A 306 -18.15 8.87 -6.82
N ALA A 307 -18.58 7.63 -7.00
CA ALA A 307 -19.64 7.02 -6.21
C ALA A 307 -19.04 6.13 -5.11
N GLU A 308 -19.56 6.25 -3.91
CA GLU A 308 -19.20 5.35 -2.80
C GLU A 308 -20.44 4.62 -2.29
N LEU A 309 -20.29 3.33 -2.03
CA LEU A 309 -21.32 2.47 -1.45
C LEU A 309 -20.90 2.08 -0.02
N TYR A 310 -21.75 2.38 0.94
CA TYR A 310 -21.53 2.05 2.35
C TYR A 310 -22.60 1.07 2.84
N ASP A 311 -22.22 0.16 3.71
CA ASP A 311 -23.17 -0.72 4.38
C ASP A 311 -23.94 0.02 5.52
N ASN A 312 -24.83 -0.69 6.18
CA ASN A 312 -25.63 -0.15 7.28
C ASN A 312 -24.85 0.17 8.57
N THR A 313 -23.59 -0.26 8.64
CA THR A 313 -22.66 0.08 9.74
C THR A 313 -21.87 1.35 9.43
N GLY A 314 -21.91 1.81 8.17
CA GLY A 314 -21.14 2.94 7.68
C GLY A 314 -19.75 2.56 7.13
N LYS A 315 -19.48 1.26 6.95
CA LYS A 315 -18.27 0.77 6.31
C LYS A 315 -18.37 0.95 4.80
N LEU A 316 -17.31 1.44 4.16
CA LEU A 316 -17.20 1.50 2.70
C LEU A 316 -17.16 0.07 2.14
N VAL A 317 -18.08 -0.22 1.22
CA VAL A 317 -18.21 -1.52 0.54
C VAL A 317 -17.54 -1.47 -0.83
N ASP A 318 -17.78 -0.38 -1.57
CA ASP A 318 -17.23 -0.22 -2.91
C ASP A 318 -17.14 1.27 -3.29
N ARG A 319 -16.23 1.60 -4.21
CA ARG A 319 -16.04 2.92 -4.78
C ARG A 319 -15.89 2.81 -6.30
N TYR A 320 -16.61 3.63 -7.02
CA TYR A 320 -16.55 3.75 -8.47
C TYR A 320 -15.99 5.12 -8.84
N ASP A 321 -14.76 5.15 -9.34
CA ASP A 321 -14.12 6.36 -9.86
C ASP A 321 -14.53 6.63 -11.31
N ASP A 322 -14.69 7.91 -11.69
CA ASP A 322 -15.22 8.37 -12.96
C ASP A 322 -14.23 9.20 -13.81
#